data_e7a891f3b6fd21f8c2516ad60fcca343
#
_entry.id   e7a891f3b6fd21f8c2516ad60fcca343
#
_cell.length_a   1.000
_cell.length_b   1.000
_cell.length_c   1.000
_cell.angle_alpha   90.00
_cell.angle_beta   90.00
_cell.angle_gamma   90.00
#
_symmetry.space_group_name_H-M   'P 1'
#
loop_
_entity.id
_entity.type
_entity.pdbx_description
1 polymer ?
#
loop_
_entity_poly.entity_id
_entity_poly.type
_entity_poly.pdbx_seq_one_letter_code
_entity_poly.pdbx_strand_id
1 'polypeptide(L)'
;VAKKVVKKTGKKKKGKKRDYRKRALHQFVFKIFLVVAFLGFFGVALYPFVVDSLNDVLDQEILQQYQKRANSAYQAKQEEKYKEQARKERLRTRELADPFSQASLDNALVKNHSSKYFTDHTIGIVYIPTIHQSLPIFDSSKEDFLSRGAAWLASSDYPKGGASTHTVISGHRGLPTAALFTDLDKVKKDEIFILLLGKDNYLAYKVYDISVIEPGDLSKIGKEDGRDLATLLTCTPYMVNTHRLLVTGERTPFTPSMLKDIERARQRQLLQRYALLAAIILSILFAIYYLIHAFLRMRIKRRRYDVVVKVYDSLKDLPYDKEIVLGLFDKKGKHPIKRRGVQVTTSFDPETKELSIQQLPGMYYRLKPMNHEEVPSFLIYVKRRKHKYFRLKAKGRKYKKYICLKITKDQVHLHIKRAEEREKKGSKPVKSKEVKVCS
;
A
#
# COMPACT_ATOMS: atom_id res chain seq x y z
N VAL A 1 68.93 31.86 -41.99
CA VAL A 1 67.79 30.88 -42.07
C VAL A 1 67.28 30.64 -40.65
N ALA A 2 66.24 31.39 -40.20
CA ALA A 2 65.70 31.31 -38.86
C ALA A 2 64.46 30.35 -38.87
N LYS A 3 64.50 29.19 -38.16
CA LYS A 3 63.42 28.31 -37.95
C LYS A 3 62.43 28.89 -36.91
N LYS A 4 61.18 29.22 -37.38
CA LYS A 4 60.04 29.56 -36.53
C LYS A 4 59.58 28.30 -35.76
N VAL A 5 59.75 28.30 -34.46
CA VAL A 5 59.13 27.30 -33.55
C VAL A 5 57.68 27.68 -33.31
N VAL A 6 56.75 26.90 -33.84
CA VAL A 6 55.31 27.06 -33.60
C VAL A 6 54.97 26.47 -32.24
N LYS A 7 54.67 27.34 -31.23
CA LYS A 7 54.13 26.94 -29.95
C LYS A 7 52.66 26.49 -30.11
N LYS A 8 52.43 25.19 -30.12
CA LYS A 8 51.09 24.61 -29.97
C LYS A 8 50.59 24.83 -28.53
N THR A 9 49.78 25.85 -28.34
CA THR A 9 49.05 26.04 -27.08
C THR A 9 47.94 24.98 -26.93
N GLY A 10 48.28 23.90 -26.24
CA GLY A 10 47.32 22.87 -25.88
C GLY A 10 46.28 23.43 -24.90
N LYS A 11 45.06 23.72 -25.37
CA LYS A 11 43.90 23.98 -24.51
C LYS A 11 43.70 22.81 -23.54
N LYS A 12 44.20 22.93 -22.30
CA LYS A 12 43.90 22.02 -21.22
C LYS A 12 42.38 22.02 -21.01
N LYS A 13 41.65 20.99 -21.50
CA LYS A 13 40.27 20.72 -21.14
C LYS A 13 40.20 20.64 -19.61
N LYS A 14 39.66 21.70 -18.98
CA LYS A 14 39.31 21.70 -17.54
C LYS A 14 38.30 20.54 -17.33
N GLY A 15 38.80 19.39 -16.96
CA GLY A 15 37.93 18.27 -16.53
C GLY A 15 37.04 18.77 -15.40
N LYS A 16 35.74 18.87 -15.63
CA LYS A 16 34.75 19.20 -14.62
C LYS A 16 34.99 18.28 -13.41
N LYS A 17 35.51 18.84 -12.32
CA LYS A 17 35.58 18.15 -11.01
C LYS A 17 34.17 17.68 -10.72
N ARG A 18 33.93 16.41 -10.87
CA ARG A 18 32.60 15.79 -10.58
C ARG A 18 32.36 15.95 -9.08
N ASP A 19 31.61 16.97 -8.69
CA ASP A 19 31.30 17.24 -7.29
C ASP A 19 30.43 16.11 -6.73
N TYR A 20 31.06 15.16 -6.05
CA TYR A 20 30.40 14.01 -5.44
C TYR A 20 29.30 14.41 -4.44
N ARG A 21 29.43 15.62 -3.83
CA ARG A 21 28.42 16.15 -2.90
C ARG A 21 27.13 16.51 -3.65
N LYS A 22 27.27 17.16 -4.82
CA LYS A 22 26.12 17.47 -5.68
C LYS A 22 25.45 16.18 -6.18
N ARG A 23 26.24 15.20 -6.61
CA ARG A 23 25.71 13.90 -7.02
C ARG A 23 24.98 13.16 -5.90
N ALA A 24 25.52 13.16 -4.69
CA ALA A 24 24.84 12.52 -3.55
C ALA A 24 23.52 13.22 -3.22
N LEU A 25 23.44 14.55 -3.38
CA LEU A 25 22.22 15.31 -3.23
C LEU A 25 21.22 15.00 -4.35
N HIS A 26 21.65 15.05 -5.62
CA HIS A 26 20.78 14.71 -6.75
C HIS A 26 20.19 13.30 -6.64
N GLN A 27 21.01 12.31 -6.24
CA GLN A 27 20.53 10.94 -6.00
C GLN A 27 19.48 10.88 -4.88
N PHE A 28 19.60 11.72 -3.86
CA PHE A 28 18.64 11.78 -2.78
C PHE A 28 17.35 12.46 -3.22
N VAL A 29 17.45 13.63 -3.90
CA VAL A 29 16.29 14.34 -4.46
C VAL A 29 15.52 13.46 -5.44
N PHE A 30 16.22 12.74 -6.32
CA PHE A 30 15.58 11.80 -7.25
C PHE A 30 14.80 10.68 -6.50
N LYS A 31 15.33 10.19 -5.37
CA LYS A 31 14.60 9.22 -4.55
C LYS A 31 13.35 9.81 -3.89
N ILE A 32 13.43 11.05 -3.43
CA ILE A 32 12.24 11.77 -2.92
C ILE A 32 11.21 11.86 -4.04
N PHE A 33 11.61 12.31 -5.22
CA PHE A 33 10.71 12.40 -6.38
C PHE A 33 10.03 11.06 -6.68
N LEU A 34 10.78 9.95 -6.73
CA LEU A 34 10.23 8.61 -6.96
C LEU A 34 9.23 8.19 -5.87
N VAL A 35 9.52 8.48 -4.60
CA VAL A 35 8.61 8.15 -3.49
C VAL A 35 7.34 9.00 -3.57
N VAL A 36 7.46 10.30 -3.86
CA VAL A 36 6.31 11.19 -4.00
C VAL A 36 5.45 10.78 -5.19
N ALA A 37 6.06 10.48 -6.34
CA ALA A 37 5.36 10.00 -7.53
C ALA A 37 4.64 8.67 -7.26
N PHE A 38 5.30 7.74 -6.57
CA PHE A 38 4.69 6.46 -6.18
C PHE A 38 3.50 6.67 -5.23
N LEU A 39 3.67 7.49 -4.18
CA LEU A 39 2.58 7.76 -3.23
C LEU A 39 1.42 8.50 -3.89
N GLY A 40 1.70 9.42 -4.82
CA GLY A 40 0.69 10.12 -5.59
C GLY A 40 -0.13 9.15 -6.47
N PHE A 41 0.56 8.32 -7.27
CA PHE A 41 -0.10 7.30 -8.08
C PHE A 41 -0.91 6.31 -7.22
N PHE A 42 -0.32 5.85 -6.12
CA PHE A 42 -0.96 4.92 -5.19
C PHE A 42 -2.17 5.55 -4.51
N GLY A 43 -2.09 6.85 -4.14
CA GLY A 43 -3.21 7.61 -3.59
C GLY A 43 -4.40 7.71 -4.56
N VAL A 44 -4.13 8.02 -5.83
CA VAL A 44 -5.17 8.06 -6.88
C VAL A 44 -5.80 6.69 -7.11
N ALA A 45 -4.97 5.63 -7.18
CA ALA A 45 -5.46 4.26 -7.39
C ALA A 45 -6.32 3.74 -6.21
N LEU A 46 -6.00 4.15 -4.98
CA LEU A 46 -6.72 3.74 -3.78
C LEU A 46 -7.89 4.67 -3.40
N TYR A 47 -8.00 5.83 -4.05
CA TYR A 47 -9.03 6.82 -3.73
C TYR A 47 -10.44 6.23 -3.65
N PRO A 48 -10.94 5.47 -4.65
CA PRO A 48 -12.29 4.90 -4.59
C PRO A 48 -12.48 3.95 -3.41
N PHE A 49 -11.49 3.13 -3.09
CA PHE A 49 -11.57 2.17 -1.96
C PHE A 49 -11.55 2.88 -0.59
N VAL A 50 -10.81 3.97 -0.47
CA VAL A 50 -10.76 4.76 0.77
C VAL A 50 -12.09 5.47 0.99
N VAL A 51 -12.64 6.10 -0.05
CA VAL A 51 -13.92 6.82 0.02
C VAL A 51 -15.06 5.85 0.31
N ASP A 52 -15.12 4.71 -0.37
CA ASP A 52 -16.09 3.65 -0.10
C ASP A 52 -16.01 3.18 1.36
N SER A 53 -14.79 2.94 1.88
CA SER A 53 -14.60 2.53 3.28
C SER A 53 -15.04 3.61 4.29
N LEU A 54 -14.85 4.88 3.98
CA LEU A 54 -15.30 5.99 4.84
C LEU A 54 -16.82 6.13 4.80
N ASN A 55 -17.44 6.03 3.63
CA ASN A 55 -18.89 6.08 3.48
C ASN A 55 -19.56 4.94 4.25
N ASP A 56 -19.01 3.74 4.18
CA ASP A 56 -19.53 2.61 4.94
C ASP A 56 -19.48 2.79 6.46
N VAL A 57 -18.46 3.47 7.01
CA VAL A 57 -18.44 3.79 8.45
C VAL A 57 -19.60 4.68 8.81
N LEU A 58 -19.91 5.68 7.96
CA LEU A 58 -21.07 6.55 8.13
C LEU A 58 -22.39 5.79 7.97
N ASP A 59 -22.46 4.91 7.01
CA ASP A 59 -23.65 4.08 6.75
C ASP A 59 -23.90 3.09 7.90
N GLN A 60 -22.85 2.51 8.49
CA GLN A 60 -22.97 1.69 9.70
C GLN A 60 -23.51 2.50 10.90
N GLU A 61 -23.16 3.77 11.02
CA GLU A 61 -23.73 4.66 12.02
C GLU A 61 -25.25 4.86 11.79
N ILE A 62 -25.66 5.13 10.55
CA ILE A 62 -27.09 5.24 10.16
C ILE A 62 -27.83 3.96 10.50
N LEU A 63 -27.30 2.78 10.14
CA LEU A 63 -27.91 1.49 10.42
C LEU A 63 -28.08 1.25 11.93
N GLN A 64 -27.05 1.54 12.73
CA GLN A 64 -27.12 1.42 14.19
C GLN A 64 -28.14 2.36 14.81
N GLN A 65 -28.18 3.62 14.38
CA GLN A 65 -29.13 4.61 14.85
C GLN A 65 -30.57 4.21 14.46
N TYR A 66 -30.78 3.71 13.25
CA TYR A 66 -32.08 3.18 12.81
C TYR A 66 -32.53 2.03 13.70
N GLN A 67 -31.70 1.01 13.90
CA GLN A 67 -32.04 -0.16 14.74
C GLN A 67 -32.39 0.24 16.20
N LYS A 68 -31.69 1.23 16.76
CA LYS A 68 -31.99 1.75 18.11
C LYS A 68 -33.35 2.45 18.20
N ARG A 69 -33.80 3.12 17.13
CA ARG A 69 -35.07 3.85 17.09
C ARG A 69 -36.25 3.00 16.65
N ALA A 70 -36.00 1.93 15.92
CA ALA A 70 -37.00 1.11 15.29
C ALA A 70 -37.78 0.28 16.34
N ASN A 71 -38.77 0.90 16.97
CA ASN A 71 -39.76 0.20 17.78
C ASN A 71 -41.09 0.04 17.01
N SER A 72 -42.00 -0.80 17.50
CA SER A 72 -43.27 -1.12 16.83
C SER A 72 -44.13 0.13 16.59
N ALA A 73 -44.18 1.05 17.51
CA ALA A 73 -44.96 2.28 17.38
C ALA A 73 -44.37 3.24 16.31
N TYR A 74 -43.05 3.36 16.25
CA TYR A 74 -42.37 4.11 15.20
C TYR A 74 -42.66 3.52 13.82
N GLN A 75 -42.63 2.20 13.70
CA GLN A 75 -42.92 1.49 12.42
C GLN A 75 -44.35 1.70 11.96
N ALA A 76 -45.32 1.53 12.83
CA ALA A 76 -46.74 1.74 12.48
C ALA A 76 -46.99 3.16 11.95
N LYS A 77 -46.39 4.17 12.60
CA LYS A 77 -46.48 5.56 12.17
C LYS A 77 -45.82 5.81 10.82
N GLN A 78 -44.66 5.18 10.59
CA GLN A 78 -43.96 5.28 9.32
C GLN A 78 -44.75 4.58 8.20
N GLU A 79 -45.28 3.37 8.43
CA GLU A 79 -46.07 2.64 7.46
C GLU A 79 -47.29 3.47 7.02
N GLU A 80 -47.99 4.11 7.93
CA GLU A 80 -49.16 4.94 7.61
C GLU A 80 -48.74 6.17 6.76
N LYS A 81 -47.70 6.85 7.15
CA LYS A 81 -47.12 8.00 6.40
C LYS A 81 -46.76 7.60 4.97
N TYR A 82 -46.12 6.44 4.79
CA TYR A 82 -45.67 6.00 3.46
C TYR A 82 -46.76 5.44 2.61
N LYS A 83 -47.79 4.82 3.19
CA LYS A 83 -48.99 4.46 2.46
C LYS A 83 -49.67 5.67 1.85
N GLU A 84 -49.73 6.75 2.58
CA GLU A 84 -50.32 7.97 2.06
C GLU A 84 -49.44 8.64 0.99
N GLN A 85 -48.11 8.64 1.16
CA GLN A 85 -47.18 9.09 0.13
C GLN A 85 -47.29 8.25 -1.16
N ALA A 86 -47.26 6.94 -1.04
CA ALA A 86 -47.41 6.01 -2.18
C ALA A 86 -48.75 6.23 -2.90
N ARG A 87 -49.83 6.50 -2.16
CA ARG A 87 -51.14 6.82 -2.75
C ARG A 87 -51.09 8.12 -3.54
N LYS A 88 -50.45 9.16 -3.02
CA LYS A 88 -50.26 10.45 -3.68
C LYS A 88 -49.38 10.32 -4.93
N GLU A 89 -48.30 9.55 -4.86
CA GLU A 89 -47.39 9.29 -5.98
C GLU A 89 -48.10 8.51 -7.10
N ARG A 90 -48.84 7.45 -6.79
CA ARG A 90 -49.67 6.69 -7.75
C ARG A 90 -50.76 7.53 -8.42
N LEU A 91 -51.28 8.54 -7.73
CA LEU A 91 -52.22 9.49 -8.31
C LEU A 91 -51.57 10.54 -9.23
N ARG A 92 -50.30 10.82 -8.99
CA ARG A 92 -49.47 11.75 -9.81
C ARG A 92 -48.89 11.11 -11.06
N THR A 93 -48.43 9.87 -10.92
CA THR A 93 -47.81 9.10 -12.02
C THR A 93 -48.69 7.88 -12.31
N ARG A 94 -49.39 7.93 -13.44
CA ARG A 94 -50.16 6.74 -13.93
C ARG A 94 -49.22 5.58 -14.33
N GLU A 95 -47.92 5.80 -14.38
CA GLU A 95 -46.92 4.81 -14.78
C GLU A 95 -45.85 4.73 -13.68
N LEU A 96 -45.29 3.51 -13.48
CA LEU A 96 -44.12 3.30 -12.67
C LEU A 96 -42.95 4.07 -13.27
N ALA A 97 -42.47 5.13 -12.60
CA ALA A 97 -41.34 5.92 -13.11
C ALA A 97 -40.03 5.19 -12.82
N ASP A 98 -39.14 5.13 -13.82
CA ASP A 98 -37.80 4.62 -13.64
C ASP A 98 -37.01 5.54 -12.66
N PRO A 99 -36.55 5.03 -11.51
CA PRO A 99 -35.92 5.83 -10.48
C PRO A 99 -34.59 6.47 -10.92
N PHE A 100 -34.00 5.98 -12.01
CA PHE A 100 -32.73 6.47 -12.53
C PHE A 100 -32.89 7.47 -13.68
N SER A 101 -34.11 7.69 -14.20
CA SER A 101 -34.35 8.67 -15.26
C SER A 101 -34.27 10.12 -14.77
N GLN A 102 -34.63 10.39 -13.53
CA GLN A 102 -34.57 11.69 -12.88
C GLN A 102 -33.19 12.02 -12.30
N ALA A 103 -32.40 11.01 -11.90
CA ALA A 103 -31.09 11.15 -11.29
C ALA A 103 -30.04 11.83 -12.20
N SER A 104 -30.23 11.80 -13.51
CA SER A 104 -29.36 12.46 -14.46
C SER A 104 -29.52 13.99 -14.49
N LEU A 105 -30.61 14.51 -14.00
CA LEU A 105 -30.93 15.94 -14.00
C LEU A 105 -30.57 16.65 -12.70
N ASP A 106 -30.60 15.92 -11.56
CA ASP A 106 -30.33 16.46 -10.22
C ASP A 106 -28.86 16.32 -9.77
N ASN A 107 -27.99 15.81 -10.63
CA ASN A 107 -26.55 15.56 -10.33
C ASN A 107 -25.73 16.82 -9.99
N ALA A 108 -26.32 18.01 -10.03
CA ALA A 108 -25.55 19.23 -9.86
C ALA A 108 -25.20 19.58 -8.40
N LEU A 109 -25.90 19.06 -7.38
CA LEU A 109 -25.69 19.45 -5.98
C LEU A 109 -26.11 18.35 -4.99
N VAL A 110 -25.29 17.31 -4.83
CA VAL A 110 -25.41 16.41 -3.66
C VAL A 110 -25.12 17.24 -2.41
N LYS A 111 -26.15 17.56 -1.64
CA LYS A 111 -26.02 18.32 -0.39
C LYS A 111 -25.47 17.41 0.70
N ASN A 112 -24.44 17.88 1.40
CA ASN A 112 -23.92 17.19 2.61
C ASN A 112 -24.97 17.30 3.72
N HIS A 113 -25.81 16.27 3.86
CA HIS A 113 -26.76 16.15 4.95
C HIS A 113 -26.11 15.45 6.16
N SER A 114 -26.66 15.70 7.37
CA SER A 114 -26.20 15.04 8.59
C SER A 114 -26.63 13.57 8.63
N SER A 115 -25.91 12.73 9.40
CA SER A 115 -26.31 11.32 9.64
C SER A 115 -27.73 11.21 10.18
N LYS A 116 -28.18 12.18 10.97
CA LYS A 116 -29.54 12.24 11.47
C LYS A 116 -30.58 12.35 10.34
N TYR A 117 -30.32 13.19 9.33
CA TYR A 117 -31.22 13.34 8.18
C TYR A 117 -31.44 12.01 7.46
N PHE A 118 -30.36 11.28 7.18
CA PHE A 118 -30.43 9.96 6.56
C PHE A 118 -31.14 8.94 7.47
N THR A 119 -30.84 8.95 8.77
CA THR A 119 -31.54 8.07 9.74
C THR A 119 -33.04 8.34 9.80
N ASP A 120 -33.47 9.59 9.70
CA ASP A 120 -34.89 9.96 9.77
C ASP A 120 -35.67 9.52 8.50
N HIS A 121 -34.94 9.32 7.38
CA HIS A 121 -35.50 8.82 6.12
C HIS A 121 -35.24 7.32 5.87
N THR A 122 -34.58 6.63 6.81
CA THR A 122 -34.35 5.18 6.69
C THR A 122 -35.60 4.40 7.11
N ILE A 123 -36.12 3.56 6.22
CA ILE A 123 -37.32 2.71 6.46
C ILE A 123 -36.95 1.25 6.73
N GLY A 124 -35.73 0.83 6.36
CA GLY A 124 -35.28 -0.55 6.51
C GLY A 124 -33.82 -0.72 6.17
N ILE A 125 -33.38 -1.97 6.15
CA ILE A 125 -32.05 -2.38 5.75
C ILE A 125 -32.19 -3.55 4.77
N VAL A 126 -31.44 -3.50 3.66
CA VAL A 126 -31.30 -4.67 2.78
C VAL A 126 -29.95 -5.34 3.04
N TYR A 127 -30.01 -6.66 3.25
CA TYR A 127 -28.82 -7.52 3.36
C TYR A 127 -28.76 -8.43 2.14
N ILE A 128 -27.61 -8.47 1.48
CA ILE A 128 -27.34 -9.35 0.32
C ILE A 128 -26.05 -10.12 0.64
N PRO A 129 -26.14 -11.26 1.37
CA PRO A 129 -24.96 -11.96 1.91
C PRO A 129 -23.96 -12.40 0.84
N THR A 130 -24.43 -12.82 -0.33
CA THR A 130 -23.58 -13.28 -1.45
C THR A 130 -22.56 -12.23 -1.90
N ILE A 131 -22.97 -10.97 -1.95
CA ILE A 131 -22.10 -9.86 -2.35
C ILE A 131 -21.62 -9.03 -1.15
N HIS A 132 -21.87 -9.52 0.07
CA HIS A 132 -21.47 -8.89 1.33
C HIS A 132 -21.98 -7.45 1.50
N GLN A 133 -23.16 -7.14 0.96
CA GLN A 133 -23.76 -5.81 1.07
C GLN A 133 -24.79 -5.71 2.19
N SER A 134 -24.79 -4.54 2.82
CA SER A 134 -25.68 -4.20 3.92
C SER A 134 -25.97 -2.70 3.83
N LEU A 135 -27.12 -2.34 3.26
CA LEU A 135 -27.42 -0.95 2.89
C LEU A 135 -28.70 -0.47 3.56
N PRO A 136 -28.76 0.81 3.99
CA PRO A 136 -30.02 1.42 4.39
C PRO A 136 -30.97 1.49 3.21
N ILE A 137 -32.24 1.27 3.47
CA ILE A 137 -33.35 1.51 2.52
C ILE A 137 -33.97 2.84 2.90
N PHE A 138 -33.97 3.79 1.98
CA PHE A 138 -34.56 5.11 2.16
C PHE A 138 -35.99 5.19 1.61
N ASP A 139 -36.75 6.15 2.10
CA ASP A 139 -38.15 6.42 1.72
C ASP A 139 -38.30 7.19 0.40
N SER A 140 -37.18 7.57 -0.23
CA SER A 140 -37.16 8.39 -1.44
C SER A 140 -36.02 7.98 -2.35
N SER A 141 -36.28 7.92 -3.66
CA SER A 141 -35.29 7.64 -4.70
C SER A 141 -34.54 8.89 -5.22
N LYS A 142 -34.46 9.95 -4.41
CA LYS A 142 -33.63 11.13 -4.74
C LYS A 142 -32.17 10.78 -4.69
N GLU A 143 -31.34 11.49 -5.49
CA GLU A 143 -29.91 11.26 -5.63
C GLU A 143 -29.15 11.31 -4.29
N ASP A 144 -29.52 12.22 -3.39
CA ASP A 144 -28.93 12.30 -2.05
C ASP A 144 -29.01 11.00 -1.25
N PHE A 145 -30.08 10.24 -1.46
CA PHE A 145 -30.28 8.92 -0.81
C PHE A 145 -29.67 7.80 -1.62
N LEU A 146 -29.87 7.79 -2.95
CA LEU A 146 -29.34 6.73 -3.83
C LEU A 146 -27.81 6.71 -3.85
N SER A 147 -27.14 7.85 -3.64
CA SER A 147 -25.69 7.92 -3.51
C SER A 147 -25.15 7.28 -2.22
N ARG A 148 -26.01 7.04 -1.23
CA ARG A 148 -25.67 6.51 0.10
C ARG A 148 -26.20 5.11 0.39
N GLY A 149 -27.24 4.67 -0.29
CA GLY A 149 -27.88 3.39 0.00
C GLY A 149 -28.82 2.96 -1.10
N ALA A 150 -29.78 2.14 -0.72
CA ALA A 150 -30.87 1.75 -1.57
C ALA A 150 -32.12 2.59 -1.24
N ALA A 151 -33.02 2.70 -2.19
CA ALA A 151 -34.27 3.43 -2.01
C ALA A 151 -35.47 2.55 -2.37
N TRP A 152 -36.51 2.63 -1.59
CA TRP A 152 -37.80 2.05 -1.92
C TRP A 152 -38.46 2.87 -3.06
N LEU A 153 -38.93 2.15 -4.09
CA LEU A 153 -39.67 2.75 -5.19
C LEU A 153 -41.11 2.97 -4.76
N ALA A 154 -41.50 4.22 -4.50
CA ALA A 154 -42.81 4.58 -3.95
C ALA A 154 -44.01 4.14 -4.82
N SER A 155 -43.82 3.89 -6.11
CA SER A 155 -44.79 3.34 -7.02
C SER A 155 -45.05 1.82 -6.81
N SER A 156 -44.16 1.12 -6.11
CA SER A 156 -44.33 -0.30 -5.71
C SER A 156 -44.98 -0.41 -4.31
N ASP A 157 -45.20 -1.63 -3.83
CA ASP A 157 -45.75 -1.82 -2.49
C ASP A 157 -44.71 -1.49 -1.42
N TYR A 158 -45.18 -1.00 -0.27
CA TYR A 158 -44.30 -0.80 0.89
C TYR A 158 -43.68 -2.14 1.33
N PRO A 159 -42.40 -2.20 1.71
CA PRO A 159 -41.67 -3.45 1.94
C PRO A 159 -42.06 -4.22 3.21
N LYS A 160 -43.35 -4.35 3.50
CA LYS A 160 -43.86 -5.11 4.67
C LYS A 160 -44.10 -6.58 4.41
N GLY A 161 -44.05 -7.00 3.14
CA GLY A 161 -44.47 -8.31 2.70
C GLY A 161 -45.99 -8.55 2.75
N GLY A 162 -46.39 -9.72 2.38
CA GLY A 162 -47.80 -10.17 2.35
C GLY A 162 -48.24 -10.69 0.97
N ALA A 163 -49.30 -11.48 0.97
CA ALA A 163 -49.85 -12.03 -0.29
C ALA A 163 -50.23 -10.91 -1.27
N SER A 164 -49.97 -11.13 -2.55
CA SER A 164 -50.24 -10.20 -3.65
C SER A 164 -49.53 -8.85 -3.50
N THR A 165 -48.31 -8.87 -2.94
CA THR A 165 -47.47 -7.67 -2.84
C THR A 165 -46.18 -7.79 -3.64
N HIS A 166 -45.74 -6.70 -4.25
CA HIS A 166 -44.44 -6.63 -4.92
C HIS A 166 -43.71 -5.33 -4.56
N THR A 167 -42.63 -5.48 -3.79
CA THR A 167 -41.79 -4.37 -3.37
C THR A 167 -40.57 -4.22 -4.30
N VAL A 168 -40.21 -2.98 -4.67
CA VAL A 168 -39.03 -2.70 -5.46
C VAL A 168 -38.09 -1.81 -4.68
N ILE A 169 -36.84 -2.27 -4.58
CA ILE A 169 -35.73 -1.55 -3.93
C ILE A 169 -34.69 -1.23 -5.00
N SER A 170 -34.47 0.04 -5.24
CA SER A 170 -33.51 0.53 -6.25
C SER A 170 -32.19 0.94 -5.61
N GLY A 171 -31.07 0.79 -6.33
CA GLY A 171 -29.76 1.24 -5.89
C GLY A 171 -28.81 1.43 -7.05
N HIS A 172 -27.88 2.37 -6.91
CA HIS A 172 -26.89 2.66 -7.95
C HIS A 172 -25.90 1.53 -8.19
N ARG A 173 -25.38 1.48 -9.41
CA ARG A 173 -24.30 0.63 -9.85
C ARG A 173 -23.20 1.45 -10.50
N GLY A 174 -21.94 1.23 -10.08
CA GLY A 174 -20.79 1.87 -10.71
C GLY A 174 -20.47 3.28 -10.20
N LEU A 175 -20.92 3.65 -9.02
CA LEU A 175 -20.47 4.89 -8.38
C LEU A 175 -19.00 4.76 -7.94
N PRO A 176 -18.13 5.75 -8.22
CA PRO A 176 -16.74 5.71 -7.78
C PRO A 176 -16.56 5.76 -6.26
N THR A 177 -17.58 6.23 -5.54
CA THR A 177 -17.52 6.53 -4.11
C THR A 177 -18.24 5.51 -3.23
N ALA A 178 -19.02 4.58 -3.80
CA ALA A 178 -19.79 3.62 -3.06
C ALA A 178 -20.07 2.35 -3.89
N ALA A 179 -19.91 1.18 -3.29
CA ALA A 179 -20.13 -0.10 -3.97
C ALA A 179 -21.63 -0.34 -4.25
N LEU A 180 -22.51 -0.04 -3.32
CA LEU A 180 -23.98 -0.20 -3.40
C LEU A 180 -24.39 -1.51 -4.11
N PHE A 181 -25.12 -1.44 -5.23
CA PHE A 181 -25.52 -2.59 -6.04
C PHE A 181 -24.54 -2.92 -7.18
N THR A 182 -23.29 -2.48 -7.09
CA THR A 182 -22.27 -2.71 -8.13
C THR A 182 -22.11 -4.19 -8.48
N ASP A 183 -22.15 -5.05 -7.49
CA ASP A 183 -21.95 -6.49 -7.62
C ASP A 183 -23.27 -7.29 -7.70
N LEU A 184 -24.42 -6.63 -7.89
CA LEU A 184 -25.72 -7.30 -7.92
C LEU A 184 -25.84 -8.35 -9.03
N ASP A 185 -25.09 -8.21 -10.12
CA ASP A 185 -25.02 -9.20 -11.21
C ASP A 185 -24.32 -10.51 -10.82
N LYS A 186 -23.66 -10.56 -9.67
CA LYS A 186 -23.04 -11.80 -9.14
C LYS A 186 -24.03 -12.65 -8.37
N VAL A 187 -25.19 -12.10 -8.01
CA VAL A 187 -26.27 -12.85 -7.34
C VAL A 187 -26.86 -13.86 -8.30
N LYS A 188 -27.15 -15.07 -7.80
CA LYS A 188 -27.66 -16.19 -8.59
C LYS A 188 -29.05 -16.60 -8.12
N LYS A 189 -29.76 -17.38 -8.98
CA LYS A 189 -30.99 -18.04 -8.57
C LYS A 189 -30.72 -18.93 -7.36
N ASP A 190 -31.74 -19.08 -6.53
CA ASP A 190 -31.72 -19.78 -5.24
C ASP A 190 -30.98 -19.11 -4.11
N GLU A 191 -30.27 -18.01 -4.35
CA GLU A 191 -29.65 -17.20 -3.29
C GLU A 191 -30.68 -16.33 -2.58
N ILE A 192 -30.32 -15.82 -1.40
CA ILE A 192 -31.24 -15.12 -0.52
C ILE A 192 -30.77 -13.70 -0.28
N PHE A 193 -31.69 -12.76 -0.39
CA PHE A 193 -31.53 -11.42 0.19
C PHE A 193 -32.59 -11.19 1.27
N ILE A 194 -32.34 -10.27 2.18
CA ILE A 194 -33.15 -10.08 3.37
C ILE A 194 -33.43 -8.59 3.55
N LEU A 195 -34.70 -8.24 3.76
CA LEU A 195 -35.11 -6.91 4.16
C LEU A 195 -35.38 -6.93 5.66
N LEU A 196 -34.73 -6.04 6.41
CA LEU A 196 -35.01 -5.82 7.83
C LEU A 196 -35.80 -4.53 7.98
N LEU A 197 -37.00 -4.65 8.48
CA LEU A 197 -37.89 -3.52 8.81
C LEU A 197 -38.04 -3.41 10.31
N GLY A 198 -37.60 -2.31 10.87
CA GLY A 198 -37.62 -2.16 12.30
C GLY A 198 -36.53 -2.95 13.02
N LYS A 199 -36.86 -3.43 14.23
CA LYS A 199 -35.87 -4.07 15.09
C LYS A 199 -35.61 -5.52 14.72
N ASP A 200 -36.69 -6.29 14.51
CA ASP A 200 -36.63 -7.77 14.42
C ASP A 200 -37.48 -8.34 13.27
N ASN A 201 -38.05 -7.52 12.40
CA ASN A 201 -38.91 -7.99 11.31
C ASN A 201 -38.06 -8.28 10.08
N TYR A 202 -37.54 -9.51 10.00
CA TYR A 202 -36.73 -10.00 8.88
C TYR A 202 -37.62 -10.65 7.82
N LEU A 203 -37.57 -10.11 6.61
CA LEU A 203 -38.28 -10.61 5.44
C LEU A 203 -37.24 -11.22 4.48
N ALA A 204 -37.15 -12.55 4.44
CA ALA A 204 -36.22 -13.25 3.56
C ALA A 204 -36.87 -13.54 2.20
N TYR A 205 -36.16 -13.29 1.12
CA TYR A 205 -36.61 -13.53 -0.26
C TYR A 205 -35.58 -14.40 -0.97
N LYS A 206 -36.04 -15.52 -1.53
CA LYS A 206 -35.23 -16.43 -2.33
C LYS A 206 -35.35 -16.05 -3.80
N VAL A 207 -34.22 -15.76 -4.43
CA VAL A 207 -34.15 -15.31 -5.83
C VAL A 207 -34.63 -16.41 -6.77
N TYR A 208 -35.68 -16.15 -7.56
CA TYR A 208 -36.20 -17.07 -8.56
C TYR A 208 -36.03 -16.55 -9.99
N ASP A 209 -35.98 -15.21 -10.21
CA ASP A 209 -35.76 -14.62 -11.51
C ASP A 209 -34.67 -13.55 -11.50
N ILE A 210 -33.87 -13.54 -12.56
CA ILE A 210 -32.89 -12.50 -12.83
C ILE A 210 -33.08 -12.12 -14.29
N SER A 211 -33.44 -10.86 -14.52
CA SER A 211 -33.75 -10.38 -15.85
C SER A 211 -33.16 -8.99 -16.13
N VAL A 212 -32.94 -8.73 -17.40
CA VAL A 212 -32.49 -7.40 -17.90
C VAL A 212 -33.60 -6.86 -18.77
N ILE A 213 -34.00 -5.60 -18.49
CA ILE A 213 -35.09 -4.91 -19.17
C ILE A 213 -34.64 -3.54 -19.68
N GLU A 214 -35.37 -2.96 -20.59
CA GLU A 214 -35.16 -1.56 -21.02
C GLU A 214 -35.63 -0.58 -19.92
N PRO A 215 -35.04 0.65 -19.85
CA PRO A 215 -35.55 1.69 -19.00
C PRO A 215 -37.02 2.00 -19.34
N GLY A 216 -37.90 1.94 -18.33
CA GLY A 216 -39.33 2.18 -18.53
C GLY A 216 -40.18 0.92 -18.82
N ASP A 217 -39.57 -0.22 -19.18
CA ASP A 217 -40.28 -1.49 -19.22
C ASP A 217 -40.40 -2.08 -17.82
N LEU A 218 -41.53 -1.83 -17.17
CA LEU A 218 -41.79 -2.28 -15.80
C LEU A 218 -42.77 -3.45 -15.76
N SER A 219 -43.00 -4.14 -16.89
CA SER A 219 -43.93 -5.27 -17.01
C SER A 219 -43.62 -6.39 -16.01
N LYS A 220 -42.32 -6.60 -15.67
CA LYS A 220 -41.87 -7.62 -14.71
C LYS A 220 -41.94 -7.18 -13.24
N ILE A 221 -42.34 -5.97 -12.93
CA ILE A 221 -42.46 -5.46 -11.58
C ILE A 221 -43.92 -5.42 -11.08
N GLY A 222 -44.82 -5.99 -11.86
CA GLY A 222 -46.21 -6.11 -11.51
C GLY A 222 -46.47 -7.03 -10.33
N LYS A 223 -47.62 -6.85 -9.67
CA LYS A 223 -48.10 -7.79 -8.63
C LYS A 223 -48.54 -9.09 -9.26
N GLU A 224 -48.27 -10.18 -8.57
CA GLU A 224 -48.77 -11.50 -8.89
C GLU A 224 -49.69 -12.00 -7.77
N ASP A 225 -50.85 -12.53 -8.13
CA ASP A 225 -51.84 -12.97 -7.14
C ASP A 225 -51.28 -14.06 -6.23
N GLY A 226 -51.47 -13.88 -4.95
CA GLY A 226 -51.06 -14.83 -3.91
C GLY A 226 -49.55 -14.80 -3.57
N ARG A 227 -48.72 -14.17 -4.38
CA ARG A 227 -47.26 -14.15 -4.17
C ARG A 227 -46.80 -12.91 -3.37
N ASP A 228 -45.79 -13.11 -2.56
CA ASP A 228 -45.07 -12.06 -1.84
C ASP A 228 -43.67 -11.87 -2.49
N LEU A 229 -43.51 -10.82 -3.28
CA LEU A 229 -42.36 -10.59 -4.13
C LEU A 229 -41.57 -9.34 -3.71
N ALA A 230 -40.26 -9.44 -3.84
CA ALA A 230 -39.38 -8.30 -3.74
C ALA A 230 -38.33 -8.30 -4.87
N THR A 231 -38.09 -7.14 -5.47
CA THR A 231 -37.10 -6.96 -6.55
C THR A 231 -36.05 -5.96 -6.15
N LEU A 232 -34.78 -6.34 -6.34
CA LEU A 232 -33.65 -5.42 -6.30
C LEU A 232 -33.39 -4.93 -7.72
N LEU A 233 -33.36 -3.61 -7.92
CA LEU A 233 -33.28 -2.97 -9.22
C LEU A 233 -32.03 -2.09 -9.31
N THR A 234 -31.26 -2.25 -10.38
CA THR A 234 -30.08 -1.41 -10.66
C THR A 234 -29.84 -1.23 -12.14
N CYS A 235 -28.90 -0.33 -12.49
CA CYS A 235 -28.49 -0.11 -13.87
C CYS A 235 -27.54 -1.21 -14.38
N THR A 236 -27.60 -1.50 -15.69
CA THR A 236 -26.70 -2.43 -16.39
C THR A 236 -26.58 -2.03 -17.86
N PRO A 237 -25.47 -2.38 -18.60
CA PRO A 237 -24.17 -2.87 -18.09
C PRO A 237 -23.45 -1.86 -17.19
N TYR A 238 -22.43 -2.35 -16.46
CA TYR A 238 -21.63 -1.51 -15.57
C TYR A 238 -21.07 -0.28 -16.28
N MET A 239 -21.25 0.92 -15.69
CA MET A 239 -20.86 2.24 -16.23
C MET A 239 -21.55 2.67 -17.53
N VAL A 240 -22.29 1.80 -18.21
CA VAL A 240 -23.02 2.12 -19.46
C VAL A 240 -24.45 2.49 -19.17
N ASN A 241 -25.13 1.78 -18.25
CA ASN A 241 -26.44 2.08 -17.65
C ASN A 241 -27.63 2.14 -18.63
N THR A 242 -27.53 1.50 -19.80
CA THR A 242 -28.56 1.52 -20.83
C THR A 242 -29.79 0.68 -20.52
N HIS A 243 -29.65 -0.30 -19.63
CA HIS A 243 -30.71 -1.23 -19.24
C HIS A 243 -30.86 -1.26 -17.71
N ARG A 244 -31.84 -2.03 -17.24
CA ARG A 244 -32.08 -2.28 -15.80
C ARG A 244 -31.93 -3.77 -15.50
N LEU A 245 -31.15 -4.09 -14.48
CA LEU A 245 -31.02 -5.43 -13.92
C LEU A 245 -32.02 -5.58 -12.80
N LEU A 246 -32.86 -6.62 -12.89
CA LEU A 246 -33.83 -7.03 -11.88
C LEU A 246 -33.37 -8.34 -11.26
N VAL A 247 -33.31 -8.38 -9.94
CA VAL A 247 -33.11 -9.59 -9.15
C VAL A 247 -34.34 -9.77 -8.28
N THR A 248 -35.23 -10.67 -8.71
CA THR A 248 -36.55 -10.86 -8.08
C THR A 248 -36.52 -12.11 -7.22
N GLY A 249 -36.93 -11.93 -5.97
CA GLY A 249 -37.09 -13.00 -5.00
C GLY A 249 -38.53 -13.15 -4.53
N GLU A 250 -38.89 -14.38 -4.19
CA GLU A 250 -40.15 -14.76 -3.56
C GLU A 250 -39.94 -15.01 -2.06
N ARG A 251 -40.92 -14.66 -1.28
CA ARG A 251 -40.87 -14.80 0.17
C ARG A 251 -40.56 -16.23 0.62
N THR A 252 -39.58 -16.35 1.51
CA THR A 252 -39.18 -17.61 2.13
C THR A 252 -39.14 -17.46 3.65
N PRO A 253 -39.35 -18.54 4.44
CA PRO A 253 -39.24 -18.47 5.89
C PRO A 253 -37.82 -17.99 6.32
N PHE A 254 -37.79 -17.02 7.19
CA PHE A 254 -36.53 -16.57 7.77
C PHE A 254 -36.01 -17.56 8.82
N THR A 255 -34.74 -17.94 8.74
CA THR A 255 -34.13 -18.90 9.66
C THR A 255 -32.98 -18.25 10.45
N PRO A 256 -32.73 -18.70 11.70
CA PRO A 256 -31.59 -18.15 12.50
C PRO A 256 -30.22 -18.36 11.86
N SER A 257 -30.06 -19.32 10.94
CA SER A 257 -28.84 -19.52 10.18
C SER A 257 -28.50 -18.33 9.26
N MET A 258 -29.54 -17.70 8.69
CA MET A 258 -29.39 -16.51 7.84
C MET A 258 -28.81 -15.31 8.60
N LEU A 259 -29.11 -15.16 9.90
CA LEU A 259 -28.48 -14.15 10.76
C LEU A 259 -26.98 -14.37 10.87
N LYS A 260 -26.56 -15.64 11.04
CA LYS A 260 -25.14 -15.98 11.10
C LYS A 260 -24.42 -15.67 9.77
N ASP A 261 -25.10 -15.85 8.65
CA ASP A 261 -24.55 -15.55 7.33
C ASP A 261 -24.40 -14.03 7.12
N ILE A 262 -25.39 -13.23 7.55
CA ILE A 262 -25.31 -11.78 7.58
C ILE A 262 -24.12 -11.33 8.44
N GLU A 263 -23.99 -11.86 9.67
CA GLU A 263 -22.91 -11.49 10.59
C GLU A 263 -21.54 -11.89 10.05
N ARG A 264 -21.40 -13.09 9.47
CA ARG A 264 -20.15 -13.54 8.81
C ARG A 264 -19.79 -12.66 7.62
N ALA A 265 -20.76 -12.28 6.79
CA ALA A 265 -20.54 -11.39 5.66
C ALA A 265 -20.02 -10.03 6.14
N ARG A 266 -20.64 -9.45 7.17
CA ARG A 266 -20.23 -8.20 7.82
C ARG A 266 -18.82 -8.28 8.39
N GLN A 267 -18.50 -9.34 9.14
CA GLN A 267 -17.16 -9.54 9.72
C GLN A 267 -16.08 -9.65 8.63
N ARG A 268 -16.34 -10.37 7.55
CA ARG A 268 -15.41 -10.47 6.41
C ARG A 268 -15.14 -9.10 5.77
N GLN A 269 -16.20 -8.33 5.54
CA GLN A 269 -16.09 -6.98 4.97
C GLN A 269 -15.25 -6.06 5.86
N LEU A 270 -15.52 -6.04 7.17
CA LEU A 270 -14.74 -5.27 8.14
C LEU A 270 -13.26 -5.71 8.15
N LEU A 271 -12.99 -7.02 8.14
CA LEU A 271 -11.63 -7.54 8.13
C LEU A 271 -10.86 -7.11 6.86
N GLN A 272 -11.50 -7.19 5.69
CA GLN A 272 -10.89 -6.75 4.42
C GLN A 272 -10.54 -5.26 4.45
N ARG A 273 -11.41 -4.42 5.02
CA ARG A 273 -11.19 -2.98 5.15
C ARG A 273 -10.07 -2.64 6.12
N TYR A 274 -10.04 -3.27 7.30
CA TYR A 274 -8.93 -3.09 8.24
C TYR A 274 -7.61 -3.58 7.66
N ALA A 275 -7.60 -4.67 6.89
CA ALA A 275 -6.41 -5.14 6.19
C ALA A 275 -5.92 -4.13 5.15
N LEU A 276 -6.83 -3.51 4.37
CA LEU A 276 -6.50 -2.45 3.42
C LEU A 276 -5.89 -1.22 4.13
N LEU A 277 -6.55 -0.73 5.19
CA LEU A 277 -6.05 0.41 5.97
C LEU A 277 -4.68 0.11 6.58
N ALA A 278 -4.48 -1.08 7.13
CA ALA A 278 -3.19 -1.52 7.66
C ALA A 278 -2.11 -1.55 6.56
N ALA A 279 -2.43 -2.05 5.36
CA ALA A 279 -1.50 -2.06 4.23
C ALA A 279 -1.09 -0.63 3.79
N ILE A 280 -2.03 0.32 3.79
CA ILE A 280 -1.75 1.73 3.50
C ILE A 280 -0.80 2.31 4.54
N ILE A 281 -1.09 2.13 5.82
CA ILE A 281 -0.24 2.62 6.93
C ILE A 281 1.15 2.03 6.83
N LEU A 282 1.28 0.72 6.62
CA LEU A 282 2.56 0.03 6.46
C LEU A 282 3.35 0.55 5.26
N SER A 283 2.69 0.85 4.14
CA SER A 283 3.34 1.40 2.95
C SER A 283 3.92 2.80 3.21
N ILE A 284 3.18 3.65 3.94
CA ILE A 284 3.63 4.99 4.34
C ILE A 284 4.82 4.88 5.30
N LEU A 285 4.74 4.01 6.32
CA LEU A 285 5.84 3.79 7.26
C LEU A 285 7.10 3.27 6.56
N PHE A 286 6.93 2.37 5.59
CA PHE A 286 8.04 1.87 4.76
C PHE A 286 8.66 2.99 3.92
N ALA A 287 7.85 3.85 3.31
CA ALA A 287 8.33 5.01 2.55
C ALA A 287 9.14 5.99 3.44
N ILE A 288 8.64 6.28 4.63
CA ILE A 288 9.32 7.12 5.63
C ILE A 288 10.66 6.48 6.04
N TYR A 289 10.66 5.19 6.37
CA TYR A 289 11.88 4.45 6.70
C TYR A 289 12.90 4.50 5.56
N TYR A 290 12.45 4.28 4.32
CA TYR A 290 13.31 4.35 3.14
C TYR A 290 13.92 5.74 2.95
N LEU A 291 13.13 6.81 3.12
CA LEU A 291 13.62 8.19 3.00
C LEU A 291 14.61 8.55 4.12
N ILE A 292 14.33 8.17 5.37
CA ILE A 292 15.25 8.36 6.49
C ILE A 292 16.58 7.64 6.20
N HIS A 293 16.51 6.38 5.77
CA HIS A 293 17.70 5.61 5.42
C HIS A 293 18.48 6.24 4.26
N ALA A 294 17.77 6.71 3.21
CA ALA A 294 18.37 7.40 2.08
C ALA A 294 19.03 8.72 2.49
N PHE A 295 18.39 9.50 3.37
CA PHE A 295 18.92 10.73 3.94
C PHE A 295 20.20 10.49 4.76
N LEU A 296 20.17 9.51 5.67
CA LEU A 296 21.36 9.16 6.47
C LEU A 296 22.51 8.73 5.58
N ARG A 297 22.23 7.93 4.53
CA ARG A 297 23.25 7.54 3.53
C ARG A 297 23.77 8.72 2.74
N MET A 298 22.93 9.67 2.35
CA MET A 298 23.36 10.91 1.68
C MET A 298 24.28 11.71 2.58
N ARG A 299 23.95 11.88 3.87
CA ARG A 299 24.80 12.61 4.84
C ARG A 299 26.14 11.94 5.03
N ILE A 300 26.22 10.60 5.08
CA ILE A 300 27.47 9.84 5.15
C ILE A 300 28.31 10.10 3.88
N LYS A 301 27.72 9.99 2.69
CA LYS A 301 28.42 10.21 1.41
C LYS A 301 28.98 11.63 1.26
N ARG A 302 28.34 12.63 1.85
CA ARG A 302 28.79 14.04 1.76
C ARG A 302 29.91 14.38 2.72
N ARG A 303 30.12 13.59 3.79
CA ARG A 303 31.19 13.77 4.76
C ARG A 303 32.48 13.10 4.26
N ARG A 304 33.62 13.60 4.72
CA ARG A 304 34.91 13.00 4.44
C ARG A 304 35.40 12.23 5.65
N TYR A 305 36.10 11.15 5.40
CA TYR A 305 36.64 10.23 6.39
C TYR A 305 38.03 9.80 6.00
N ASP A 306 38.84 9.47 6.99
CA ASP A 306 40.16 8.93 6.77
C ASP A 306 40.15 7.41 6.89
N VAL A 307 41.03 6.77 6.13
CA VAL A 307 41.31 5.35 6.23
C VAL A 307 42.65 5.22 6.90
N VAL A 308 42.69 4.55 8.05
CA VAL A 308 43.96 4.27 8.77
C VAL A 308 44.00 2.75 8.99
N VAL A 309 45.09 2.14 8.54
CA VAL A 309 45.33 0.70 8.66
C VAL A 309 46.73 0.47 9.20
N LYS A 310 46.85 -0.16 10.34
CA LYS A 310 48.14 -0.64 10.87
C LYS A 310 48.37 -2.06 10.45
N VAL A 311 49.57 -2.37 9.99
CA VAL A 311 49.92 -3.69 9.51
C VAL A 311 50.95 -4.31 10.45
N TYR A 312 50.66 -5.50 10.94
CA TYR A 312 51.51 -6.24 11.87
C TYR A 312 51.84 -7.63 11.35
N ASP A 313 52.98 -8.16 11.80
CA ASP A 313 53.25 -9.58 11.69
C ASP A 313 52.45 -10.34 12.75
N SER A 314 51.76 -11.37 12.36
CA SER A 314 50.84 -12.11 13.26
C SER A 314 51.56 -12.91 14.37
N LEU A 315 52.84 -13.29 14.15
CA LEU A 315 53.63 -14.07 15.12
C LEU A 315 54.30 -13.21 16.20
N LYS A 316 54.78 -12.05 15.81
CA LYS A 316 55.59 -11.20 16.68
C LYS A 316 54.84 -10.02 17.27
N ASP A 317 53.60 -9.74 16.78
CA ASP A 317 52.82 -8.52 17.04
C ASP A 317 53.63 -7.22 16.73
N LEU A 318 54.70 -7.37 15.95
CA LEU A 318 55.57 -6.30 15.50
C LEU A 318 55.05 -5.74 14.17
N PRO A 319 55.38 -4.48 13.87
CA PRO A 319 55.06 -3.93 12.56
C PRO A 319 55.68 -4.75 11.42
N TYR A 320 54.93 -4.87 10.32
CA TYR A 320 55.32 -5.69 9.17
C TYR A 320 56.52 -5.05 8.44
N ASP A 321 57.59 -5.82 8.18
CA ASP A 321 58.87 -5.33 7.68
C ASP A 321 58.85 -4.92 6.19
N LYS A 322 57.82 -5.35 5.42
CA LYS A 322 57.73 -5.07 3.99
C LYS A 322 56.77 -3.92 3.74
N GLU A 323 57.15 -2.99 2.91
CA GLU A 323 56.26 -1.92 2.45
C GLU A 323 55.08 -2.47 1.66
N ILE A 324 53.89 -2.25 2.14
CA ILE A 324 52.62 -2.66 1.48
C ILE A 324 51.95 -1.44 0.90
N VAL A 325 51.77 -1.43 -0.40
CA VAL A 325 50.99 -0.38 -1.11
C VAL A 325 49.61 -0.93 -1.45
N LEU A 326 48.58 -0.24 -0.90
CA LEU A 326 47.18 -0.61 -1.19
C LEU A 326 46.55 0.42 -2.13
N GLY A 327 46.08 -0.04 -3.27
CA GLY A 327 45.37 0.80 -4.23
C GLY A 327 43.85 0.84 -3.92
N LEU A 328 43.24 2.01 -4.12
CA LEU A 328 41.80 2.21 -3.90
C LEU A 328 41.01 1.97 -5.18
N PHE A 329 40.02 1.12 -5.08
CA PHE A 329 39.11 0.72 -6.19
C PHE A 329 37.64 0.99 -5.83
N ASP A 330 36.78 0.92 -6.86
CA ASP A 330 35.33 0.93 -6.67
C ASP A 330 34.85 -0.26 -5.81
N LYS A 331 33.57 -0.25 -5.40
CA LYS A 331 32.98 -1.33 -4.58
C LYS A 331 33.19 -2.73 -5.16
N LYS A 332 33.13 -2.85 -6.49
CA LYS A 332 33.29 -4.14 -7.20
C LYS A 332 34.78 -4.50 -7.39
N GLY A 333 35.69 -3.55 -7.18
CA GLY A 333 37.11 -3.73 -7.39
C GLY A 333 37.54 -3.75 -8.87
N LYS A 334 36.70 -3.27 -9.78
CA LYS A 334 36.98 -3.26 -11.21
C LYS A 334 37.71 -2.00 -11.66
N HIS A 335 37.34 -0.84 -11.13
CA HIS A 335 37.85 0.46 -11.57
C HIS A 335 38.66 1.13 -10.47
N PRO A 336 39.94 1.53 -10.76
CA PRO A 336 40.75 2.27 -9.81
C PRO A 336 40.15 3.68 -9.56
N ILE A 337 40.19 4.10 -8.31
CA ILE A 337 39.77 5.46 -7.95
C ILE A 337 40.94 6.40 -8.20
N LYS A 338 40.73 7.42 -9.02
CA LYS A 338 41.72 8.40 -9.39
C LYS A 338 41.43 9.77 -8.78
N ARG A 339 42.48 10.44 -8.28
CA ARG A 339 42.44 11.83 -7.82
C ARG A 339 43.39 12.64 -8.70
N ARG A 340 42.89 13.63 -9.46
CA ARG A 340 43.67 14.42 -10.45
C ARG A 340 44.39 13.56 -11.50
N GLY A 341 43.78 12.45 -11.90
CA GLY A 341 44.37 11.56 -12.92
C GLY A 341 45.22 10.42 -12.36
N VAL A 342 45.73 10.56 -11.14
CA VAL A 342 46.59 9.57 -10.47
C VAL A 342 45.73 8.63 -9.64
N GLN A 343 46.02 7.34 -9.64
CA GLN A 343 45.37 6.34 -8.80
C GLN A 343 45.63 6.68 -7.32
N VAL A 344 44.58 6.58 -6.50
CA VAL A 344 44.71 6.77 -5.06
C VAL A 344 45.24 5.48 -4.44
N THR A 345 46.41 5.62 -3.80
CA THR A 345 47.07 4.56 -3.02
C THR A 345 47.20 4.98 -1.55
N THR A 346 47.53 4.05 -0.68
CA THR A 346 47.90 4.36 0.70
C THR A 346 49.25 5.05 0.74
N SER A 347 49.39 6.02 1.61
CA SER A 347 50.70 6.55 2.05
C SER A 347 51.14 5.78 3.31
N PHE A 348 52.41 5.39 3.36
CA PHE A 348 53.06 4.79 4.52
C PHE A 348 53.73 5.89 5.32
N ASP A 349 53.53 5.88 6.61
CA ASP A 349 54.23 6.74 7.57
C ASP A 349 55.27 5.91 8.31
N PRO A 350 56.57 6.21 8.17
CA PRO A 350 57.66 5.45 8.79
C PRO A 350 57.67 5.52 10.34
N GLU A 351 57.24 6.65 10.90
CA GLU A 351 57.21 6.86 12.35
C GLU A 351 56.10 6.09 13.03
N THR A 352 54.86 6.24 12.52
CA THR A 352 53.69 5.59 13.10
C THR A 352 53.44 4.17 12.54
N LYS A 353 54.12 3.79 11.47
CA LYS A 353 53.96 2.56 10.69
C LYS A 353 52.54 2.32 10.24
N GLU A 354 51.81 3.39 9.94
CA GLU A 354 50.43 3.40 9.51
C GLU A 354 50.30 3.59 7.98
N LEU A 355 49.37 2.82 7.39
CA LEU A 355 48.92 3.07 6.02
C LEU A 355 47.71 3.98 6.07
N SER A 356 47.78 5.17 5.45
CA SER A 356 46.66 6.10 5.48
C SER A 356 46.18 6.55 4.09
N ILE A 357 44.92 6.84 3.97
CA ILE A 357 44.30 7.57 2.86
C ILE A 357 43.38 8.62 3.46
N GLN A 358 43.71 9.88 3.28
CA GLN A 358 42.98 10.98 3.88
C GLN A 358 41.85 11.48 2.98
N GLN A 359 40.80 12.05 3.62
CA GLN A 359 39.78 12.85 2.97
C GLN A 359 38.93 12.09 1.90
N LEU A 360 38.60 10.83 2.15
CA LEU A 360 37.71 10.04 1.27
C LEU A 360 36.23 10.31 1.56
N PRO A 361 35.37 10.43 0.53
CA PRO A 361 33.94 10.42 0.71
C PRO A 361 33.45 9.12 1.38
N GLY A 362 32.41 9.20 2.21
CA GLY A 362 31.87 8.04 2.93
C GLY A 362 31.11 7.05 2.03
N MET A 363 31.79 6.48 1.04
CA MET A 363 31.23 5.47 0.14
C MET A 363 31.83 4.09 0.43
N TYR A 364 31.44 3.09 -0.37
CA TYR A 364 32.04 1.77 -0.35
C TYR A 364 33.21 1.73 -1.33
N TYR A 365 34.37 1.30 -0.86
CA TYR A 365 35.56 1.11 -1.69
C TYR A 365 36.14 -0.26 -1.43
N ARG A 366 37.03 -0.70 -2.34
CA ARG A 366 37.85 -1.88 -2.18
C ARG A 366 39.32 -1.46 -2.18
N LEU A 367 40.05 -1.87 -1.16
CA LEU A 367 41.49 -1.80 -1.12
C LEU A 367 42.07 -3.08 -1.71
N LYS A 368 43.00 -2.95 -2.66
CA LYS A 368 43.70 -4.08 -3.27
C LYS A 368 45.21 -3.84 -3.09
N PRO A 369 45.97 -4.88 -2.73
CA PRO A 369 47.44 -4.78 -2.74
C PRO A 369 47.93 -4.56 -4.17
N MET A 370 48.94 -3.74 -4.31
CA MET A 370 49.57 -3.40 -5.60
C MET A 370 50.90 -4.11 -5.77
N ASN A 371 51.63 -4.39 -4.67
CA ASN A 371 52.95 -4.97 -4.64
C ASN A 371 53.07 -6.34 -3.95
N HIS A 372 51.95 -6.85 -3.36
CA HIS A 372 51.93 -8.14 -2.66
C HIS A 372 50.66 -8.90 -2.99
N GLU A 373 50.76 -9.94 -3.82
CA GLU A 373 49.62 -10.78 -4.19
C GLU A 373 49.09 -11.66 -3.06
N GLU A 374 49.86 -11.88 -2.03
CA GLU A 374 49.51 -12.65 -0.85
C GLU A 374 48.46 -11.96 0.05
N VAL A 375 48.38 -10.62 -0.04
CA VAL A 375 47.44 -9.84 0.77
C VAL A 375 46.09 -9.73 0.02
N PRO A 376 45.01 -10.27 0.58
CA PRO A 376 43.71 -10.21 -0.09
C PRO A 376 43.12 -8.80 -0.11
N SER A 377 42.23 -8.58 -1.06
CA SER A 377 41.52 -7.31 -1.20
C SER A 377 40.43 -7.15 -0.14
N PHE A 378 40.26 -5.96 0.41
CA PHE A 378 39.30 -5.62 1.46
C PHE A 378 38.23 -4.68 0.99
N LEU A 379 37.01 -4.85 1.53
CA LEU A 379 35.95 -3.87 1.39
C LEU A 379 36.02 -2.88 2.56
N ILE A 380 36.14 -1.58 2.27
CA ILE A 380 36.05 -0.54 3.27
C ILE A 380 34.75 0.26 3.13
N TYR A 381 34.14 0.62 4.24
CA TYR A 381 32.87 1.34 4.27
C TYR A 381 32.64 2.08 5.60
N VAL A 382 31.80 3.11 5.56
CA VAL A 382 31.32 3.78 6.77
C VAL A 382 29.90 3.31 7.08
N LYS A 383 29.69 2.69 8.24
CA LYS A 383 28.38 2.13 8.64
C LYS A 383 27.44 3.21 9.18
N ARG A 384 27.95 4.08 10.08
CA ARG A 384 27.18 5.12 10.77
C ARG A 384 27.92 6.45 10.76
N ARG A 385 27.18 7.58 10.80
CA ARG A 385 27.76 8.94 10.80
C ARG A 385 28.70 9.21 11.98
N LYS A 386 28.46 8.58 13.13
CA LYS A 386 29.30 8.74 14.34
C LYS A 386 30.71 8.15 14.20
N HIS A 387 30.92 7.22 13.24
CA HIS A 387 32.26 6.68 13.00
C HIS A 387 33.12 7.74 12.33
N LYS A 388 34.29 7.96 12.87
CA LYS A 388 35.30 8.90 12.32
C LYS A 388 36.10 8.27 11.18
N TYR A 389 36.25 6.95 11.18
CA TYR A 389 37.08 6.19 10.26
C TYR A 389 36.26 5.14 9.47
N PHE A 390 36.85 4.68 8.37
CA PHE A 390 36.33 3.57 7.62
C PHE A 390 36.44 2.25 8.39
N ARG A 391 35.47 1.40 8.26
CA ARG A 391 35.53 0.01 8.72
C ARG A 391 35.95 -0.91 7.58
N LEU A 392 36.76 -1.92 7.87
CA LEU A 392 37.09 -2.97 6.95
C LEU A 392 36.12 -4.13 7.09
N LYS A 393 35.80 -4.76 5.95
CA LYS A 393 35.08 -6.02 5.90
C LYS A 393 35.79 -6.92 4.90
N ALA A 394 36.20 -8.07 5.40
CA ALA A 394 36.75 -9.11 4.58
C ALA A 394 35.69 -10.16 4.25
N LYS A 395 35.78 -10.74 3.07
CA LYS A 395 34.84 -11.75 2.60
C LYS A 395 35.61 -12.98 2.07
N GLY A 396 35.26 -14.17 2.61
CA GLY A 396 35.66 -15.46 2.07
C GLY A 396 36.66 -16.27 2.94
N ARG A 397 36.66 -17.61 2.75
CA ARG A 397 37.55 -18.57 3.46
C ARG A 397 39.05 -18.29 3.21
N LYS A 398 39.44 -17.85 2.02
CA LYS A 398 40.82 -17.45 1.67
C LYS A 398 41.37 -16.37 2.59
N TYR A 399 40.50 -15.48 3.05
CA TYR A 399 40.87 -14.40 3.95
C TYR A 399 41.41 -14.85 5.29
N LYS A 400 40.74 -15.80 5.96
CA LYS A 400 41.16 -16.34 7.29
C LYS A 400 42.50 -17.07 7.23
N LYS A 401 42.90 -17.56 6.05
CA LYS A 401 44.18 -18.25 5.85
C LYS A 401 45.36 -17.31 5.90
N TYR A 402 45.20 -16.05 5.42
CA TYR A 402 46.32 -15.13 5.23
C TYR A 402 46.39 -13.97 6.21
N ILE A 403 45.23 -13.59 6.81
CA ILE A 403 45.14 -12.36 7.60
C ILE A 403 44.22 -12.54 8.79
N CYS A 404 44.58 -11.90 9.91
CA CYS A 404 43.73 -11.64 11.05
C CYS A 404 43.46 -10.13 11.17
N LEU A 405 42.20 -9.76 11.42
CA LEU A 405 41.78 -8.38 11.63
C LEU A 405 41.43 -8.15 13.09
N LYS A 406 42.13 -7.26 13.72
CA LYS A 406 41.79 -6.76 15.05
C LYS A 406 41.23 -5.34 14.88
N ILE A 407 40.00 -5.09 15.29
CA ILE A 407 39.35 -3.79 15.16
C ILE A 407 39.30 -3.16 16.54
N THR A 408 40.09 -2.14 16.77
CA THR A 408 39.97 -1.28 17.94
C THR A 408 39.00 -0.13 17.67
N LYS A 409 38.63 0.67 18.70
CA LYS A 409 37.60 1.73 18.57
C LYS A 409 37.80 2.67 17.38
N ASP A 410 39.04 2.97 17.03
CA ASP A 410 39.36 4.02 16.06
C ASP A 410 40.32 3.59 14.92
N GLN A 411 40.90 2.37 14.98
CA GLN A 411 41.89 1.87 14.04
C GLN A 411 41.64 0.45 13.63
N VAL A 412 42.10 0.08 12.43
CA VAL A 412 42.04 -1.29 11.94
C VAL A 412 43.44 -1.86 11.91
N HIS A 413 43.67 -2.89 12.69
CA HIS A 413 44.93 -3.61 12.74
C HIS A 413 44.84 -4.82 11.81
N LEU A 414 45.76 -4.90 10.86
CA LEU A 414 45.89 -5.96 9.89
C LEU A 414 47.08 -6.84 10.25
N HIS A 415 46.87 -8.03 10.76
CA HIS A 415 47.92 -8.98 11.04
C HIS A 415 48.07 -9.94 9.87
N ILE A 416 49.23 -9.99 9.26
CA ILE A 416 49.59 -10.86 8.14
C ILE A 416 50.20 -12.14 8.69
N LYS A 417 49.67 -13.30 8.32
CA LYS A 417 50.16 -14.61 8.74
C LYS A 417 51.33 -15.04 7.87
N ARG A 418 52.42 -15.49 8.49
CA ARG A 418 53.56 -16.03 7.77
C ARG A 418 53.22 -17.39 7.12
N ALA A 419 54.02 -17.79 6.15
CA ALA A 419 53.83 -19.05 5.43
C ALA A 419 53.70 -20.26 6.34
N GLU A 420 54.53 -20.35 7.40
CA GLU A 420 54.56 -21.42 8.39
C GLU A 420 53.25 -21.58 9.18
N GLU A 421 52.57 -20.49 9.48
CA GLU A 421 51.21 -20.55 10.13
C GLU A 421 50.12 -20.99 9.15
N ARG A 422 50.38 -20.90 7.85
CA ARG A 422 49.42 -21.28 6.79
C ARG A 422 49.33 -22.79 6.66
N GLU A 423 50.43 -23.52 6.92
CA GLU A 423 50.52 -24.98 6.81
C GLU A 423 50.02 -25.71 8.08
N LYS A 424 50.24 -25.16 9.29
CA LYS A 424 49.78 -25.76 10.55
C LYS A 424 48.28 -25.88 10.77
N LYS A 425 47.42 -25.24 9.94
CA LYS A 425 45.96 -25.35 10.02
C LYS A 425 45.31 -26.40 9.11
N GLY A 426 46.07 -27.37 8.61
CA GLY A 426 45.54 -28.62 8.01
C GLY A 426 45.14 -29.69 9.03
N SER A 427 45.55 -29.60 10.29
CA SER A 427 45.18 -30.48 11.38
C SER A 427 44.05 -29.91 12.25
N LYS A 428 43.08 -30.74 12.63
CA LYS A 428 41.78 -30.44 13.22
C LYS A 428 41.79 -29.38 14.35
N PRO A 429 40.72 -28.55 14.46
CA PRO A 429 40.63 -27.49 15.45
C PRO A 429 40.30 -28.05 16.83
N VAL A 430 41.12 -27.73 17.82
CA VAL A 430 40.82 -27.86 19.24
C VAL A 430 39.75 -26.81 19.57
N LYS A 431 38.62 -27.23 20.13
CA LYS A 431 37.56 -26.35 20.63
C LYS A 431 38.06 -25.58 21.85
N SER A 432 38.34 -24.31 21.73
CA SER A 432 38.37 -23.40 22.84
C SER A 432 37.31 -22.31 22.68
N LYS A 433 36.48 -22.17 23.71
CA LYS A 433 35.48 -21.11 23.84
C LYS A 433 36.21 -19.82 24.17
N GLU A 434 36.49 -19.03 23.18
CA GLU A 434 36.59 -17.58 23.26
C GLU A 434 36.78 -17.06 21.84
N VAL A 435 35.72 -16.50 21.27
CA VAL A 435 35.77 -15.93 19.92
C VAL A 435 36.38 -14.54 20.04
N LYS A 436 37.70 -14.42 20.07
CA LYS A 436 38.40 -13.19 19.76
C LYS A 436 38.41 -13.01 18.24
N VAL A 437 38.24 -11.78 17.77
CA VAL A 437 38.17 -11.44 16.35
C VAL A 437 39.46 -11.79 15.60
N CYS A 438 40.47 -12.27 16.28
CA CYS A 438 41.64 -12.98 15.75
C CYS A 438 41.57 -14.50 15.92
N SER A 439 40.50 -15.03 16.29
CA SER A 439 40.22 -16.45 16.28
C SER A 439 39.25 -16.81 15.19
#